data_420937859f9812e6f9a82d80f678bb7c
#
_entry.id   420937859f9812e6f9a82d80f678bb7c
#
_cell.length_a   1.000
_cell.length_b   1.000
_cell.length_c   1.000
_cell.angle_alpha   90.00
_cell.angle_beta   90.00
_cell.angle_gamma   90.00
#
_symmetry.space_group_name_H-M   'P 1'
#
loop_
_entity.id
_entity.type
_entity.pdbx_description
1 polymer ?
#
loop_
_entity_poly.entity_id
_entity_poly.type
_entity_poly.pdbx_seq_one_letter_code
_entity_poly.pdbx_strand_id
1 'polypeptide(L)'
;MGVIINFKYLILRLNKNVVLSHYIMVKDLFERIQNNKGPLGKWASQAEGYFVFPKLEGELGPRMQFQGKNILNWSLNDYLGLANHPEVRQADTDAAIQFGAAYPMGARMMSGHTKYHEQLEQELAAFVMKESAYLLNFGYQGMVSIIDALVTKNDIIVYDVDSHACIIDGVRLHMGKRFTYKHNDLESMEKNLQRATKMATETGGGILFITEGVFGMRGQQGKLKEIVALKEKYDFRLLVDDAHGFGTLGKTGRSEEHTSELQ
;
A
#
# COMPACT_ATOMS: atom_id res chain seq x y z
N MET A 1 -1.96 -21.36 -9.49
CA MET A 1 -3.09 -22.29 -9.30
C MET A 1 -4.14 -21.53 -8.52
N GLY A 2 -5.09 -20.90 -9.24
CA GLY A 2 -6.12 -20.05 -8.63
C GLY A 2 -7.22 -20.92 -8.01
N VAL A 3 -7.55 -20.67 -6.76
CA VAL A 3 -8.69 -21.30 -6.10
C VAL A 3 -9.96 -20.57 -6.55
N ILE A 4 -10.73 -21.18 -7.45
CA ILE A 4 -12.08 -20.69 -7.80
C ILE A 4 -13.02 -21.18 -6.72
N ILE A 5 -13.43 -20.30 -5.81
CA ILE A 5 -14.47 -20.59 -4.84
C ILE A 5 -15.82 -20.33 -5.53
N ASN A 6 -16.50 -21.40 -5.91
CA ASN A 6 -17.86 -21.32 -6.46
C ASN A 6 -18.88 -21.23 -5.31
N PHE A 7 -19.34 -20.02 -5.01
CA PHE A 7 -20.24 -19.72 -3.89
C PHE A 7 -21.66 -20.34 -4.01
N LYS A 8 -22.01 -20.98 -5.12
CA LYS A 8 -23.37 -21.53 -5.33
C LYS A 8 -23.65 -22.90 -4.68
N TYR A 9 -22.63 -23.61 -4.18
CA TYR A 9 -22.78 -24.99 -3.72
C TYR A 9 -22.48 -25.24 -2.24
N LEU A 10 -22.30 -24.22 -1.42
CA LEU A 10 -22.08 -24.41 0.02
C LEU A 10 -23.36 -24.13 0.86
N ILE A 11 -24.55 -24.29 0.27
CA ILE A 11 -25.80 -24.28 1.04
C ILE A 11 -26.20 -25.73 1.33
N LEU A 12 -25.66 -26.27 2.43
CA LEU A 12 -26.23 -27.47 3.04
C LEU A 12 -27.65 -27.12 3.51
N ARG A 13 -28.67 -27.72 2.84
CA ARG A 13 -30.05 -27.72 3.31
C ARG A 13 -30.11 -28.45 4.66
N LEU A 14 -30.08 -27.72 5.74
CA LEU A 14 -30.47 -28.26 7.03
C LEU A 14 -31.99 -28.34 7.09
N ASN A 15 -32.46 -29.53 7.42
CA ASN A 15 -33.87 -29.91 7.56
C ASN A 15 -34.58 -29.00 8.59
N LYS A 16 -35.72 -28.43 8.24
CA LYS A 16 -36.46 -27.42 8.99
C LYS A 16 -37.17 -27.91 10.27
N ASN A 17 -36.84 -29.04 10.84
CA ASN A 17 -37.50 -29.60 12.01
C ASN A 17 -36.55 -29.96 13.15
N VAL A 18 -35.77 -28.98 13.62
CA VAL A 18 -35.09 -29.10 14.91
C VAL A 18 -35.67 -28.02 15.82
N VAL A 19 -36.20 -28.46 16.94
CA VAL A 19 -36.84 -27.69 18.02
C VAL A 19 -35.90 -26.57 18.48
N LEU A 20 -36.32 -25.33 18.35
CA LEU A 20 -35.64 -24.12 18.80
C LEU A 20 -35.66 -24.04 20.33
N SER A 21 -34.69 -24.62 21.02
CA SER A 21 -34.35 -24.25 22.40
C SER A 21 -33.21 -23.22 22.38
N HIS A 22 -33.54 -22.00 22.75
CA HIS A 22 -32.65 -20.90 23.20
C HIS A 22 -31.21 -20.88 22.66
N TYR A 23 -31.01 -20.95 21.35
CA TYR A 23 -29.73 -20.62 20.74
C TYR A 23 -29.69 -19.10 20.54
N ILE A 24 -28.70 -18.44 21.13
CA ILE A 24 -28.30 -17.10 20.72
C ILE A 24 -27.94 -17.20 19.26
N MET A 25 -28.83 -16.71 18.37
CA MET A 25 -28.56 -16.73 16.93
C MET A 25 -27.38 -15.80 16.62
N VAL A 26 -26.23 -16.38 16.40
CA VAL A 26 -25.08 -15.67 15.84
C VAL A 26 -25.47 -15.23 14.42
N LYS A 27 -25.33 -13.94 14.12
CA LYS A 27 -25.62 -13.42 12.78
C LYS A 27 -24.73 -14.08 11.73
N ASP A 28 -25.31 -14.53 10.64
CA ASP A 28 -24.56 -15.09 9.53
C ASP A 28 -23.65 -14.00 8.91
N LEU A 29 -22.39 -14.34 8.73
CA LEU A 29 -21.39 -13.46 8.14
C LEU A 29 -21.75 -13.09 6.69
N PHE A 30 -22.27 -14.02 5.91
CA PHE A 30 -22.65 -13.79 4.51
C PHE A 30 -23.88 -12.89 4.40
N GLU A 31 -24.87 -13.04 5.29
CA GLU A 31 -26.02 -12.15 5.34
C GLU A 31 -25.58 -10.70 5.60
N ARG A 32 -24.63 -10.50 6.53
CA ARG A 32 -24.05 -9.19 6.79
C ARG A 32 -23.33 -8.62 5.57
N ILE A 33 -22.55 -9.46 4.85
CA ILE A 33 -21.79 -9.04 3.65
C ILE A 33 -22.76 -8.68 2.51
N GLN A 34 -23.82 -9.47 2.28
CA GLN A 34 -24.84 -9.17 1.27
C GLN A 34 -25.55 -7.83 1.51
N ASN A 35 -25.74 -7.46 2.77
CA ASN A 35 -26.36 -6.20 3.16
C ASN A 35 -25.36 -5.02 3.23
N ASN A 36 -24.06 -5.29 3.13
CA ASN A 36 -23.03 -4.26 3.12
C ASN A 36 -22.85 -3.72 1.71
N LYS A 37 -23.12 -2.44 1.53
CA LYS A 37 -22.97 -1.76 0.22
C LYS A 37 -21.52 -1.50 -0.17
N GLY A 38 -20.56 -1.77 0.72
CA GLY A 38 -19.14 -1.56 0.48
C GLY A 38 -18.76 -0.10 0.18
N PRO A 39 -17.53 0.14 -0.28
CA PRO A 39 -17.04 1.49 -0.60
C PRO A 39 -17.85 2.22 -1.68
N LEU A 40 -18.41 1.48 -2.63
CA LEU A 40 -19.24 2.03 -3.71
C LEU A 40 -20.69 2.28 -3.29
N GLY A 41 -21.12 1.71 -2.16
CA GLY A 41 -22.43 1.93 -1.58
C GLY A 41 -23.57 1.68 -2.58
N LYS A 42 -24.50 2.65 -2.63
CA LYS A 42 -25.66 2.59 -3.53
C LYS A 42 -25.29 2.60 -5.04
N TRP A 43 -24.11 3.01 -5.40
CA TRP A 43 -23.68 3.09 -6.79
C TRP A 43 -23.27 1.74 -7.37
N ALA A 44 -22.93 0.75 -6.53
CA ALA A 44 -22.48 -0.56 -6.98
C ALA A 44 -23.51 -1.26 -7.91
N SER A 45 -24.80 -1.12 -7.62
CA SER A 45 -25.86 -1.71 -8.44
C SER A 45 -26.18 -0.91 -9.72
N GLN A 46 -25.77 0.35 -9.80
CA GLN A 46 -26.04 1.23 -10.94
C GLN A 46 -24.89 1.28 -11.93
N ALA A 47 -23.73 0.84 -11.50
CA ALA A 47 -22.49 1.03 -12.26
C ALA A 47 -22.20 -0.10 -13.27
N GLU A 48 -22.89 -1.25 -13.20
CA GLU A 48 -22.77 -2.41 -14.12
C GLU A 48 -21.33 -2.70 -14.59
N GLY A 49 -20.39 -2.78 -13.65
CA GLY A 49 -18.96 -2.97 -13.96
C GLY A 49 -18.23 -1.73 -14.45
N TYR A 50 -18.88 -0.58 -14.53
CA TYR A 50 -18.21 0.66 -14.92
C TYR A 50 -17.19 1.13 -13.88
N PHE A 51 -17.54 1.06 -12.58
CA PHE A 51 -16.64 1.40 -11.47
C PHE A 51 -15.97 0.19 -10.83
N VAL A 52 -16.40 -1.03 -11.16
CA VAL A 52 -15.88 -2.27 -10.61
C VAL A 52 -15.42 -3.15 -11.76
N PHE A 53 -14.09 -3.34 -11.84
CA PHE A 53 -13.44 -4.16 -12.86
C PHE A 53 -13.77 -3.74 -14.31
N PRO A 54 -13.52 -2.47 -14.69
CA PRO A 54 -13.72 -2.03 -16.08
C PRO A 54 -12.82 -2.85 -17.00
N LYS A 55 -13.40 -3.41 -18.07
CA LYS A 55 -12.66 -4.17 -19.06
C LYS A 55 -12.04 -3.21 -20.08
N LEU A 56 -10.80 -2.86 -19.87
CA LEU A 56 -10.02 -2.06 -20.82
C LEU A 56 -9.29 -3.01 -21.78
N GLU A 57 -9.23 -2.63 -23.04
CA GLU A 57 -8.63 -3.42 -24.11
C GLU A 57 -7.61 -2.58 -24.87
N GLY A 58 -6.68 -3.28 -25.55
CA GLY A 58 -5.61 -2.67 -26.32
C GLY A 58 -4.30 -2.54 -25.56
N GLU A 59 -3.38 -1.82 -26.13
CA GLU A 59 -2.06 -1.56 -25.56
C GLU A 59 -2.19 -0.59 -24.38
N LEU A 60 -1.37 -0.79 -23.35
CA LEU A 60 -1.29 0.12 -22.19
C LEU A 60 -0.91 1.52 -22.68
N GLY A 61 -1.63 2.52 -22.22
CA GLY A 61 -1.35 3.89 -22.59
C GLY A 61 -2.45 4.87 -22.18
N PRO A 62 -2.24 6.15 -22.46
CA PRO A 62 -3.21 7.20 -22.10
C PRO A 62 -4.55 7.06 -22.84
N ARG A 63 -4.60 6.26 -23.90
CA ARG A 63 -5.83 5.93 -24.63
C ARG A 63 -5.98 4.42 -24.73
N MET A 64 -7.15 3.93 -24.31
CA MET A 64 -7.49 2.51 -24.33
C MET A 64 -8.93 2.34 -24.81
N GLN A 65 -9.30 1.13 -25.23
CA GLN A 65 -10.66 0.80 -25.63
C GLN A 65 -11.48 0.41 -24.40
N PHE A 66 -12.69 0.97 -24.31
CA PHE A 66 -13.67 0.59 -23.30
C PHE A 66 -15.06 0.57 -23.96
N GLN A 67 -15.72 -0.59 -23.93
CA GLN A 67 -17.04 -0.79 -24.56
C GLN A 67 -17.08 -0.32 -26.05
N GLY A 68 -16.04 -0.64 -26.81
CA GLY A 68 -15.90 -0.27 -28.23
C GLY A 68 -15.58 1.21 -28.49
N LYS A 69 -15.32 2.00 -27.44
CA LYS A 69 -14.96 3.42 -27.57
C LYS A 69 -13.51 3.65 -27.15
N ASN A 70 -12.82 4.52 -27.91
CA ASN A 70 -11.48 4.98 -27.52
C ASN A 70 -11.64 6.06 -26.45
N ILE A 71 -11.14 5.80 -25.25
CA ILE A 71 -11.23 6.70 -24.09
C ILE A 71 -9.87 7.16 -23.62
N LEU A 72 -9.82 8.31 -22.95
CA LEU A 72 -8.68 8.71 -22.13
C LEU A 72 -8.71 7.93 -20.81
N ASN A 73 -7.59 7.28 -20.50
CA ASN A 73 -7.44 6.50 -19.28
C ASN A 73 -6.57 7.28 -18.27
N TRP A 74 -7.16 7.65 -17.14
CA TRP A 74 -6.54 8.40 -16.06
C TRP A 74 -6.19 7.52 -14.84
N SER A 75 -6.40 6.20 -14.93
CA SER A 75 -6.25 5.28 -13.80
C SER A 75 -5.04 4.35 -13.89
N LEU A 76 -4.15 4.56 -14.85
CA LEU A 76 -2.90 3.79 -14.95
C LEU A 76 -1.85 4.29 -13.96
N ASN A 77 -1.11 3.34 -13.36
CA ASN A 77 0.06 3.65 -12.54
C ASN A 77 1.36 3.75 -13.37
N ASP A 78 1.25 3.93 -14.65
CA ASP A 78 2.36 4.13 -15.59
C ASP A 78 2.72 5.61 -15.70
N TYR A 79 3.14 6.21 -14.59
CA TYR A 79 3.36 7.67 -14.47
C TYR A 79 4.45 8.20 -15.41
N LEU A 80 5.44 7.37 -15.72
CA LEU A 80 6.59 7.74 -16.56
C LEU A 80 6.46 7.23 -18.01
N GLY A 81 5.38 6.50 -18.33
CA GLY A 81 5.17 5.92 -19.65
C GLY A 81 6.16 4.81 -20.01
N LEU A 82 6.75 4.16 -19.01
CA LEU A 82 7.79 3.15 -19.22
C LEU A 82 7.25 1.76 -19.55
N ALA A 83 5.97 1.48 -19.27
CA ALA A 83 5.39 0.16 -19.51
C ALA A 83 5.48 -0.29 -20.98
N ASN A 84 5.43 0.65 -21.91
CA ASN A 84 5.56 0.39 -23.35
C ASN A 84 6.85 0.95 -23.97
N HIS A 85 7.81 1.39 -23.16
CA HIS A 85 9.08 1.88 -23.67
C HIS A 85 9.82 0.72 -24.40
N PRO A 86 10.28 0.91 -25.64
CA PRO A 86 10.84 -0.17 -26.44
C PRO A 86 12.00 -0.92 -25.75
N GLU A 87 12.91 -0.19 -25.13
CA GLU A 87 14.06 -0.79 -24.41
C GLU A 87 13.63 -1.60 -23.19
N VAL A 88 12.61 -1.13 -22.44
CA VAL A 88 12.09 -1.86 -21.27
C VAL A 88 11.40 -3.14 -21.72
N ARG A 89 10.57 -3.08 -22.74
CA ARG A 89 9.91 -4.27 -23.33
C ARG A 89 10.91 -5.26 -23.89
N GLN A 90 11.97 -4.78 -24.56
CA GLN A 90 13.02 -5.64 -25.09
C GLN A 90 13.78 -6.36 -23.97
N ALA A 91 14.18 -5.62 -22.93
CA ALA A 91 14.87 -6.20 -21.78
C ALA A 91 14.04 -7.27 -21.06
N ASP A 92 12.73 -7.05 -20.90
CA ASP A 92 11.81 -8.04 -20.32
C ASP A 92 11.70 -9.30 -21.20
N THR A 93 11.57 -9.12 -22.53
CA THR A 93 11.51 -10.22 -23.49
C THR A 93 12.80 -11.04 -23.49
N ASP A 94 13.95 -10.38 -23.52
CA ASP A 94 15.27 -11.05 -23.52
C ASP A 94 15.49 -11.82 -22.21
N ALA A 95 15.08 -11.24 -21.08
CA ALA A 95 15.14 -11.92 -19.79
C ALA A 95 14.23 -13.17 -19.74
N ALA A 96 13.02 -13.09 -20.28
CA ALA A 96 12.11 -14.22 -20.37
C ALA A 96 12.66 -15.35 -21.26
N ILE A 97 13.31 -15.00 -22.38
CA ILE A 97 13.96 -15.98 -23.27
C ILE A 97 15.16 -16.63 -22.58
N GLN A 98 15.99 -15.84 -21.90
CA GLN A 98 17.23 -16.31 -21.29
C GLN A 98 17.01 -17.13 -20.02
N PHE A 99 16.08 -16.72 -19.16
CA PHE A 99 15.93 -17.24 -17.80
C PHE A 99 14.61 -17.98 -17.58
N GLY A 100 13.66 -17.89 -18.48
CA GLY A 100 12.30 -18.40 -18.32
C GLY A 100 11.32 -17.35 -17.77
N ALA A 101 10.03 -17.55 -18.06
CA ALA A 101 8.98 -16.57 -17.82
C ALA A 101 8.69 -16.24 -16.33
N ALA A 102 9.21 -17.02 -15.42
CA ALA A 102 8.95 -16.85 -13.98
C ALA A 102 10.24 -16.94 -13.15
N TYR A 103 11.33 -16.46 -13.69
CA TYR A 103 12.62 -16.46 -12.99
C TYR A 103 12.74 -15.25 -12.04
N PRO A 104 13.26 -15.44 -10.81
CA PRO A 104 13.52 -16.73 -10.15
C PRO A 104 12.24 -17.23 -9.43
N MET A 105 11.94 -18.52 -9.56
CA MET A 105 10.80 -19.15 -8.88
C MET A 105 11.16 -19.64 -7.49
N GLY A 106 11.28 -18.74 -6.53
CA GLY A 106 11.56 -19.11 -5.16
C GLY A 106 11.54 -17.91 -4.22
N ALA A 107 11.39 -18.17 -2.93
CA ALA A 107 11.57 -17.16 -1.92
C ALA A 107 13.03 -16.69 -1.89
N ARG A 108 13.27 -15.39 -1.70
CA ARG A 108 14.63 -14.82 -1.66
C ARG A 108 15.55 -15.49 -0.63
N MET A 109 15.00 -15.92 0.50
CA MET A 109 15.75 -16.62 1.56
C MET A 109 16.26 -18.00 1.12
N MET A 110 15.72 -18.58 0.04
CA MET A 110 16.04 -19.95 -0.40
C MET A 110 16.76 -19.93 -1.75
N SER A 111 16.01 -19.81 -2.84
CA SER A 111 16.50 -19.92 -4.21
C SER A 111 16.11 -18.74 -5.11
N GLY A 112 15.40 -17.77 -4.58
CA GLY A 112 14.85 -16.64 -5.34
C GLY A 112 15.69 -15.37 -5.31
N HIS A 113 16.86 -15.36 -4.68
CA HIS A 113 17.78 -14.22 -4.69
C HIS A 113 18.78 -14.34 -5.84
N THR A 114 18.95 -13.27 -6.61
CA THR A 114 19.82 -13.25 -7.79
C THR A 114 20.70 -12.01 -7.80
N LYS A 115 21.75 -12.02 -8.61
CA LYS A 115 22.62 -10.86 -8.86
C LYS A 115 21.85 -9.61 -9.33
N TYR A 116 20.71 -9.80 -9.99
CA TYR A 116 19.87 -8.68 -10.45
C TYR A 116 19.13 -7.99 -9.30
N HIS A 117 18.77 -8.72 -8.25
CA HIS A 117 18.26 -8.12 -7.02
C HIS A 117 19.31 -7.22 -6.38
N GLU A 118 20.54 -7.73 -6.22
CA GLU A 118 21.64 -6.97 -5.61
C GLU A 118 21.98 -5.72 -6.41
N GLN A 119 22.08 -5.85 -7.73
CA GLN A 119 22.35 -4.72 -8.61
C GLN A 119 21.26 -3.65 -8.51
N LEU A 120 19.99 -4.07 -8.62
CA LEU A 120 18.86 -3.14 -8.54
C LEU A 120 18.79 -2.47 -7.17
N GLU A 121 19.03 -3.20 -6.09
CA GLU A 121 19.06 -2.62 -4.73
C GLU A 121 20.17 -1.59 -4.57
N GLN A 122 21.36 -1.83 -5.11
CA GLN A 122 22.46 -0.88 -5.11
C GLN A 122 22.13 0.37 -5.91
N GLU A 123 21.57 0.22 -7.12
CA GLU A 123 21.16 1.33 -7.98
C GLU A 123 20.04 2.16 -7.34
N LEU A 124 19.02 1.51 -6.74
CA LEU A 124 17.95 2.20 -6.03
C LEU A 124 18.46 2.96 -4.81
N ALA A 125 19.30 2.34 -3.99
CA ALA A 125 19.90 3.00 -2.83
C ALA A 125 20.70 4.23 -3.25
N ALA A 126 21.53 4.11 -4.29
CA ALA A 126 22.31 5.23 -4.84
C ALA A 126 21.39 6.32 -5.42
N PHE A 127 20.31 5.93 -6.12
CA PHE A 127 19.36 6.88 -6.70
C PHE A 127 18.67 7.73 -5.62
N VAL A 128 18.23 7.14 -4.53
CA VAL A 128 17.57 7.86 -3.42
C VAL A 128 18.53 8.33 -2.33
N MET A 129 19.85 8.21 -2.54
CA MET A 129 20.92 8.64 -1.61
C MET A 129 20.75 8.02 -0.21
N LYS A 130 20.44 6.72 -0.14
CA LYS A 130 20.36 5.95 1.10
C LYS A 130 21.43 4.89 1.17
N GLU A 131 21.75 4.42 2.38
CA GLU A 131 22.79 3.41 2.60
C GLU A 131 22.46 2.07 1.95
N SER A 132 21.19 1.71 1.92
CA SER A 132 20.74 0.42 1.40
C SER A 132 19.30 0.48 0.89
N ALA A 133 18.97 -0.46 0.02
CA ALA A 133 17.60 -0.75 -0.41
C ALA A 133 17.34 -2.25 -0.28
N TYR A 134 16.09 -2.61 -0.15
CA TYR A 134 15.65 -3.99 -0.14
C TYR A 134 14.41 -4.14 -1.04
N LEU A 135 14.53 -4.96 -2.07
CA LEU A 135 13.47 -5.18 -3.05
C LEU A 135 12.42 -6.17 -2.52
N LEU A 136 11.17 -5.76 -2.54
CA LEU A 136 10.00 -6.59 -2.24
C LEU A 136 9.13 -6.73 -3.49
N ASN A 137 8.54 -7.91 -3.69
CA ASN A 137 7.76 -8.20 -4.90
C ASN A 137 6.43 -7.43 -4.99
N PHE A 138 5.83 -7.11 -3.85
CA PHE A 138 4.52 -6.48 -3.76
C PHE A 138 4.55 -5.32 -2.76
N GLY A 139 4.30 -4.10 -3.23
CA GLY A 139 4.33 -2.88 -2.41
C GLY A 139 3.36 -2.93 -1.24
N TYR A 140 2.12 -3.35 -1.49
CA TYR A 140 1.11 -3.48 -0.44
C TYR A 140 1.58 -4.40 0.70
N GLN A 141 1.96 -5.63 0.36
CA GLN A 141 2.44 -6.61 1.34
C GLN A 141 3.76 -6.17 1.97
N GLY A 142 4.63 -5.54 1.19
CA GLY A 142 5.87 -4.97 1.68
C GLY A 142 5.65 -3.94 2.78
N MET A 143 4.76 -2.98 2.57
CA MET A 143 4.42 -1.97 3.56
C MET A 143 3.84 -2.58 4.85
N VAL A 144 2.90 -3.52 4.73
CA VAL A 144 2.35 -4.26 5.88
C VAL A 144 3.46 -4.96 6.65
N SER A 145 4.35 -5.66 5.95
CA SER A 145 5.45 -6.43 6.57
C SER A 145 6.50 -5.53 7.22
N ILE A 146 6.83 -4.39 6.60
CA ILE A 146 7.78 -3.42 7.15
C ILE A 146 7.24 -2.85 8.47
N ILE A 147 5.98 -2.43 8.51
CA ILE A 147 5.38 -1.87 9.73
C ILE A 147 5.39 -2.94 10.84
N ASP A 148 4.95 -4.17 10.55
CA ASP A 148 4.92 -5.26 11.53
C ASP A 148 6.33 -5.62 12.05
N ALA A 149 7.33 -5.60 11.16
CA ALA A 149 8.71 -5.93 11.53
C ALA A 149 9.44 -4.83 12.34
N LEU A 150 9.07 -3.56 12.14
CA LEU A 150 9.75 -2.42 12.78
C LEU A 150 9.31 -2.17 14.21
N VAL A 151 8.08 -2.56 14.58
CA VAL A 151 7.49 -2.15 15.86
C VAL A 151 7.16 -3.34 16.76
N THR A 152 7.27 -3.12 18.06
CA THR A 152 6.86 -4.04 19.11
C THR A 152 5.66 -3.47 19.87
N LYS A 153 5.04 -4.27 20.73
CA LYS A 153 3.90 -3.84 21.56
C LYS A 153 4.16 -2.60 22.44
N ASN A 154 5.43 -2.28 22.69
CA ASN A 154 5.82 -1.14 23.52
C ASN A 154 5.96 0.15 22.71
N ASP A 155 6.09 0.04 21.38
CA ASP A 155 6.27 1.17 20.49
C ASP A 155 4.93 1.86 20.17
N ILE A 156 5.01 3.09 19.73
CA ILE A 156 3.84 3.91 19.42
C ILE A 156 3.86 4.25 17.92
N ILE A 157 2.74 4.05 17.24
CA ILE A 157 2.60 4.48 15.83
C ILE A 157 1.79 5.77 15.77
N VAL A 158 2.27 6.74 14.97
CA VAL A 158 1.55 7.98 14.63
C VAL A 158 1.41 8.03 13.11
N TYR A 159 0.20 8.15 12.58
CA TYR A 159 -0.03 8.09 11.13
C TYR A 159 -1.20 8.97 10.67
N ASP A 160 -1.21 9.34 9.38
CA ASP A 160 -2.25 10.15 8.77
C ASP A 160 -3.58 9.38 8.66
N VAL A 161 -4.70 10.05 8.91
CA VAL A 161 -6.04 9.45 8.82
C VAL A 161 -6.38 9.00 7.39
N ASP A 162 -5.79 9.62 6.38
CA ASP A 162 -6.00 9.32 4.97
C ASP A 162 -4.88 8.43 4.37
N SER A 163 -4.07 7.81 5.21
CA SER A 163 -3.04 6.86 4.76
C SER A 163 -3.63 5.72 3.93
N HIS A 164 -2.85 5.25 2.96
CA HIS A 164 -3.21 4.15 2.08
C HIS A 164 -3.57 2.88 2.87
N ALA A 165 -4.42 2.04 2.29
CA ALA A 165 -4.92 0.82 2.94
C ALA A 165 -3.80 -0.13 3.41
N CYS A 166 -2.65 -0.20 2.72
CA CYS A 166 -1.51 -1.01 3.15
C CYS A 166 -0.91 -0.53 4.48
N ILE A 167 -0.84 0.79 4.70
CA ILE A 167 -0.40 1.37 5.97
C ILE A 167 -1.44 1.04 7.07
N ILE A 168 -2.72 1.25 6.78
CA ILE A 168 -3.80 0.95 7.73
C ILE A 168 -3.79 -0.52 8.15
N ASP A 169 -3.59 -1.44 7.21
CA ASP A 169 -3.56 -2.88 7.51
C ASP A 169 -2.30 -3.26 8.29
N GLY A 170 -1.12 -2.70 7.96
CA GLY A 170 0.09 -2.87 8.76
C GLY A 170 -0.08 -2.34 10.19
N VAL A 171 -0.65 -1.15 10.33
CA VAL A 171 -0.94 -0.56 11.64
C VAL A 171 -1.95 -1.38 12.46
N ARG A 172 -2.88 -2.08 11.80
CA ARG A 172 -3.84 -2.97 12.50
C ARG A 172 -3.18 -4.19 13.14
N LEU A 173 -2.07 -4.67 12.61
CA LEU A 173 -1.31 -5.79 13.19
C LEU A 173 -0.60 -5.37 14.48
N HIS A 174 -0.31 -4.09 14.64
CA HIS A 174 0.39 -3.57 15.81
C HIS A 174 -0.41 -3.75 17.11
N MET A 175 0.22 -4.38 18.09
CA MET A 175 -0.39 -4.69 19.39
C MET A 175 -0.27 -3.53 20.40
N GLY A 176 0.54 -2.52 20.11
CA GLY A 176 0.75 -1.35 20.95
C GLY A 176 -0.24 -0.21 20.68
N LYS A 177 0.11 0.99 21.14
CA LYS A 177 -0.71 2.18 20.95
C LYS A 177 -0.47 2.83 19.60
N ARG A 178 -1.53 3.38 19.02
CA ARG A 178 -1.50 4.08 17.75
C ARG A 178 -2.37 5.31 17.83
N PHE A 179 -1.91 6.37 17.18
CA PHE A 179 -2.60 7.66 17.10
C PHE A 179 -2.73 8.07 15.64
N THR A 180 -3.90 8.48 15.23
CA THR A 180 -4.14 9.11 13.94
C THR A 180 -4.13 10.63 14.07
N TYR A 181 -3.50 11.33 13.14
CA TYR A 181 -3.64 12.77 13.01
C TYR A 181 -4.53 13.11 11.82
N LYS A 182 -5.12 14.30 11.85
CA LYS A 182 -5.92 14.82 10.75
C LYS A 182 -5.05 15.05 9.53
N HIS A 183 -5.57 14.73 8.36
CA HIS A 183 -4.84 14.81 7.11
C HIS A 183 -4.08 16.13 6.93
N ASN A 184 -2.75 16.03 6.80
CA ASN A 184 -1.84 17.16 6.60
C ASN A 184 -1.97 18.30 7.61
N ASP A 185 -2.45 18.04 8.82
CA ASP A 185 -2.69 19.03 9.88
C ASP A 185 -1.53 19.01 10.89
N LEU A 186 -0.68 20.03 10.84
CA LEU A 186 0.54 20.12 11.66
C LEU A 186 0.24 20.22 13.17
N GLU A 187 -0.82 20.91 13.57
CA GLU A 187 -1.23 21.00 14.97
C GLU A 187 -1.65 19.62 15.49
N SER A 188 -2.41 18.88 14.68
CA SER A 188 -2.81 17.51 14.99
C SER A 188 -1.61 16.57 15.04
N MET A 189 -0.63 16.72 14.14
CA MET A 189 0.62 15.95 14.15
C MET A 189 1.38 16.17 15.46
N GLU A 190 1.67 17.44 15.79
CA GLU A 190 2.43 17.79 16.99
C GLU A 190 1.72 17.34 18.26
N LYS A 191 0.42 17.54 18.37
CA LYS A 191 -0.38 17.05 19.50
C LYS A 191 -0.28 15.54 19.69
N ASN A 192 -0.31 14.77 18.59
CA ASN A 192 -0.19 13.31 18.69
C ASN A 192 1.25 12.86 18.97
N LEU A 193 2.26 13.58 18.48
CA LEU A 193 3.65 13.35 18.86
C LEU A 193 3.90 13.60 20.35
N GLN A 194 3.35 14.68 20.93
CA GLN A 194 3.43 14.92 22.38
C GLN A 194 2.84 13.75 23.19
N ARG A 195 1.68 13.25 22.77
CA ARG A 195 1.04 12.09 23.42
C ARG A 195 1.87 10.83 23.25
N ALA A 196 2.40 10.60 22.05
CA ALA A 196 3.23 9.45 21.74
C ALA A 196 4.53 9.46 22.54
N THR A 197 5.20 10.61 22.66
CA THR A 197 6.42 10.78 23.45
C THR A 197 6.19 10.44 24.91
N LYS A 198 5.12 10.97 25.50
CA LYS A 198 4.76 10.63 26.89
C LYS A 198 4.59 9.12 27.07
N MET A 199 3.83 8.49 26.18
CA MET A 199 3.59 7.04 26.29
C MET A 199 4.84 6.21 26.02
N ALA A 200 5.65 6.56 25.02
CA ALA A 200 6.90 5.88 24.72
C ALA A 200 7.87 5.92 25.90
N THR A 201 7.94 7.05 26.62
CA THR A 201 8.70 7.16 27.86
C THR A 201 8.18 6.21 28.95
N GLU A 202 6.86 6.05 29.07
CA GLU A 202 6.24 5.16 30.05
C GLU A 202 6.42 3.67 29.70
N THR A 203 6.38 3.32 28.42
CA THR A 203 6.50 1.93 27.94
C THR A 203 7.93 1.47 27.67
N GLY A 204 8.87 2.41 27.61
CA GLY A 204 10.25 2.15 27.17
C GLY A 204 10.36 1.83 25.68
N GLY A 205 9.38 2.20 24.86
CA GLY A 205 9.33 1.99 23.41
C GLY A 205 9.79 3.21 22.62
N GLY A 206 9.80 3.07 21.28
CA GLY A 206 10.05 4.14 20.32
C GLY A 206 8.76 4.67 19.68
N ILE A 207 8.94 5.61 18.76
CA ILE A 207 7.84 6.17 17.96
C ILE A 207 8.12 5.93 16.48
N LEU A 208 7.17 5.34 15.77
CA LEU A 208 7.14 5.26 14.32
C LEU A 208 6.10 6.26 13.79
N PHE A 209 6.58 7.29 13.09
CA PHE A 209 5.71 8.25 12.39
C PHE A 209 5.59 7.82 10.93
N ILE A 210 4.36 7.69 10.42
CA ILE A 210 4.10 7.23 9.05
C ILE A 210 3.32 8.30 8.30
N THR A 211 3.75 8.59 7.08
CA THR A 211 3.09 9.50 6.14
C THR A 211 3.31 9.04 4.70
N GLU A 212 2.73 9.75 3.75
CA GLU A 212 2.97 9.54 2.32
C GLU A 212 3.68 10.75 1.71
N GLY A 213 4.52 10.52 0.70
CA GLY A 213 5.10 11.59 -0.09
C GLY A 213 4.03 12.28 -0.93
N VAL A 214 3.20 11.47 -1.60
CA VAL A 214 1.98 11.92 -2.29
C VAL A 214 0.83 11.00 -1.91
N PHE A 215 -0.25 11.57 -1.40
CA PHE A 215 -1.50 10.86 -1.10
C PHE A 215 -2.27 10.60 -2.40
N GLY A 216 -2.20 9.37 -2.91
CA GLY A 216 -2.69 9.01 -4.24
C GLY A 216 -4.15 9.35 -4.50
N MET A 217 -5.05 9.14 -3.52
CA MET A 217 -6.48 9.41 -3.66
C MET A 217 -6.82 10.91 -3.70
N ARG A 218 -5.96 11.77 -3.18
CA ARG A 218 -6.17 13.23 -3.15
C ARG A 218 -5.26 13.99 -4.10
N GLY A 219 -4.16 13.38 -4.55
CA GLY A 219 -3.12 14.06 -5.32
C GLY A 219 -2.42 15.17 -4.53
N GLN A 220 -2.40 15.07 -3.21
CA GLN A 220 -1.80 16.06 -2.32
C GLN A 220 -0.45 15.57 -1.82
N GLN A 221 0.54 16.46 -1.79
CA GLN A 221 1.84 16.18 -1.21
C GLN A 221 1.77 16.14 0.31
N GLY A 222 2.51 15.21 0.92
CA GLY A 222 2.75 15.20 2.36
C GLY A 222 3.61 16.39 2.80
N LYS A 223 3.41 16.84 4.03
CA LYS A 223 4.18 17.93 4.62
C LYS A 223 5.51 17.45 5.20
N LEU A 224 6.34 16.81 4.35
CA LEU A 224 7.56 16.13 4.81
C LEU A 224 8.56 17.10 5.44
N LYS A 225 8.71 18.30 4.88
CA LYS A 225 9.60 19.33 5.41
C LYS A 225 9.24 19.70 6.84
N GLU A 226 7.98 19.98 7.07
CA GLU A 226 7.46 20.33 8.39
C GLU A 226 7.52 19.15 9.37
N ILE A 227 7.29 17.92 8.88
CA ILE A 227 7.43 16.70 9.69
C ILE A 227 8.88 16.50 10.11
N VAL A 228 9.83 16.70 9.20
CA VAL A 228 11.28 16.62 9.52
C VAL A 228 11.66 17.67 10.56
N ALA A 229 11.15 18.91 10.44
CA ALA A 229 11.40 19.95 11.44
C ALA A 229 10.88 19.58 12.85
N LEU A 230 9.84 18.76 12.95
CA LEU A 230 9.38 18.25 14.25
C LEU A 230 10.40 17.32 14.93
N LYS A 231 11.36 16.75 14.20
CA LYS A 231 12.44 15.93 14.78
C LYS A 231 13.41 16.74 15.67
N GLU A 232 13.44 18.04 15.52
CA GLU A 232 14.18 18.92 16.44
C GLU A 232 13.58 18.92 17.86
N LYS A 233 12.27 18.61 17.96
CA LYS A 233 11.53 18.63 19.23
C LYS A 233 11.19 17.23 19.76
N TYR A 234 11.03 16.25 18.84
CA TYR A 234 10.52 14.91 19.15
C TYR A 234 11.43 13.85 18.53
N ASP A 235 11.76 12.83 19.31
CA ASP A 235 12.49 11.67 18.77
C ASP A 235 11.51 10.65 18.18
N PHE A 236 11.59 10.42 16.87
CA PHE A 236 10.81 9.43 16.15
C PHE A 236 11.53 8.93 14.90
N ARG A 237 11.21 7.72 14.48
CA ARG A 237 11.57 7.23 13.14
C ARG A 237 10.47 7.57 12.16
N LEU A 238 10.84 8.03 10.97
CA LEU A 238 9.93 8.42 9.91
C LEU A 238 9.90 7.34 8.83
N LEU A 239 8.71 6.82 8.53
CA LEU A 239 8.42 5.94 7.39
C LEU A 239 7.59 6.74 6.39
N VAL A 240 8.08 6.86 5.17
CA VAL A 240 7.38 7.55 4.07
C VAL A 240 7.00 6.53 3.01
N ASP A 241 5.72 6.45 2.68
CA ASP A 241 5.24 5.78 1.48
C ASP A 241 5.31 6.77 0.31
N ASP A 242 6.25 6.56 -0.60
CA ASP A 242 6.45 7.42 -1.76
C ASP A 242 6.06 6.75 -3.09
N ALA A 243 5.10 5.83 -3.06
CA ALA A 243 4.64 5.09 -4.23
C ALA A 243 4.17 5.98 -5.38
N HIS A 244 3.68 7.17 -5.09
CA HIS A 244 3.20 8.14 -6.07
C HIS A 244 4.16 9.29 -6.35
N GLY A 245 5.19 9.49 -5.51
CA GLY A 245 6.17 10.55 -5.67
C GLY A 245 7.47 10.09 -6.35
N PHE A 246 7.91 8.86 -6.05
CA PHE A 246 9.14 8.30 -6.61
C PHE A 246 9.11 8.29 -8.15
N GLY A 247 10.13 8.89 -8.76
CA GLY A 247 10.24 9.06 -10.21
C GLY A 247 9.43 10.21 -10.79
N THR A 248 8.44 10.76 -10.07
CA THR A 248 7.51 11.77 -10.59
C THR A 248 7.72 13.17 -10.02
N LEU A 249 8.24 13.28 -8.79
CA LEU A 249 8.48 14.53 -8.12
C LEU A 249 9.95 14.88 -8.06
N GLY A 250 10.20 16.18 -7.95
CA GLY A 250 11.53 16.73 -7.87
C GLY A 250 12.19 16.90 -9.24
N LYS A 251 13.27 17.65 -9.24
CA LYS A 251 14.01 18.00 -10.46
C LYS A 251 14.62 16.78 -11.15
N THR A 252 14.96 15.75 -10.37
CA THR A 252 15.59 14.51 -10.86
C THR A 252 14.72 13.26 -10.61
N GLY A 253 13.47 13.42 -10.22
CA GLY A 253 12.55 12.32 -9.90
C GLY A 253 12.83 11.63 -8.56
N ARG A 254 13.69 12.23 -7.72
CA ARG A 254 14.06 11.67 -6.41
C ARG A 254 13.18 12.18 -5.28
N SER A 255 12.12 12.92 -5.61
CA SER A 255 11.33 13.66 -4.62
C SER A 255 12.24 14.57 -3.77
N GLU A 256 13.17 15.31 -4.41
CA GLU A 256 14.21 16.08 -3.70
C GLU A 256 13.63 17.10 -2.75
N GLU A 257 12.47 17.66 -3.06
CA GLU A 257 11.78 18.57 -2.16
C GLU A 257 11.40 17.88 -0.82
N HIS A 258 11.38 16.54 -0.83
CA HIS A 258 11.04 15.73 0.32
C HIS A 258 12.21 14.97 0.92
N THR A 259 13.23 14.61 0.10
CA THR A 259 14.28 13.68 0.53
C THR A 259 15.56 14.35 0.99
N SER A 260 15.87 15.56 0.54
CA SER A 260 17.07 16.30 0.98
C SER A 260 17.10 16.58 2.49
N GLU A 261 15.96 16.51 3.15
CA GLU A 261 15.79 16.76 4.58
C GLU A 261 15.60 15.48 5.41
N LEU A 262 15.59 14.30 4.76
CA LEU A 262 15.45 12.98 5.43
C LEU A 262 16.82 12.34 5.77
N GLN A 263 17.92 13.10 5.71
CA GLN A 263 19.25 12.63 6.07
C GLN A 263 19.45 12.47 7.58
#